data_36e9078020f775a4b17b1219b93ca736
#
_entry.id   36e9078020f775a4b17b1219b93ca736
#
_cell.length_a   1.000
_cell.length_b   1.000
_cell.length_c   1.000
_cell.angle_alpha   90.00
_cell.angle_beta   90.00
_cell.angle_gamma   90.00
#
_symmetry.space_group_name_H-M   'P 1'
#
loop_
_entity.id
_entity.type
_entity.pdbx_description
1 polymer ?
#
loop_
_entity_poly.entity_id
_entity_poly.type
_entity_poly.pdbx_seq_one_letter_code
_entity_poly.pdbx_strand_id
1 'polypeptide(L)'
;MFRQHSHCSYCGHPFEADQAWPRLCAACGNISFVNPLPVSVVLLPVDDGLLTVRRNIEPQIGQLALPGGYINRGESWQQAGARELYEETGIIIQPEDLREFRVKSAPGYNTLVVFGLAQRMRAPDLPPFSPNDETQEIRVLTAPQELAFSTHTETLREYFEVKFNHSAAEARSILQNAVSQ
;
A
#
# COMPACT_ATOMS: atom_id res chain seq x y z
N MET A 1 9.02 32.46 7.05
CA MET A 1 8.69 31.19 6.36
C MET A 1 8.18 30.21 7.41
N PHE A 2 6.93 29.76 7.31
CA PHE A 2 6.38 28.78 8.27
C PHE A 2 7.05 27.42 8.05
N ARG A 3 7.61 26.85 9.12
CA ARG A 3 8.24 25.53 9.09
C ARG A 3 7.31 24.53 9.76
N GLN A 4 6.98 23.45 9.05
CA GLN A 4 6.14 22.38 9.60
C GLN A 4 6.75 21.85 10.91
N HIS A 5 5.89 21.54 11.89
CA HIS A 5 6.29 21.02 13.20
C HIS A 5 7.21 21.93 14.05
N SER A 6 7.23 23.22 13.77
CA SER A 6 8.04 24.19 14.53
C SER A 6 7.40 24.70 15.81
N HIS A 7 6.13 24.37 16.06
CA HIS A 7 5.36 24.81 17.22
C HIS A 7 4.70 23.65 17.95
N CYS A 8 4.45 23.83 19.23
CA CYS A 8 3.72 22.87 20.05
C CYS A 8 2.30 22.69 19.50
N SER A 9 1.88 21.42 19.29
CA SER A 9 0.56 21.08 18.78
C SER A 9 -0.59 21.34 19.78
N TYR A 10 -0.28 21.67 21.03
CA TYR A 10 -1.26 21.94 22.08
C TYR A 10 -1.49 23.44 22.31
N CYS A 11 -0.42 24.22 22.44
CA CYS A 11 -0.52 25.63 22.81
C CYS A 11 0.06 26.64 21.79
N GLY A 12 0.67 26.14 20.69
CA GLY A 12 1.24 26.98 19.66
C GLY A 12 2.57 27.65 20.03
N HIS A 13 3.17 27.34 21.20
CA HIS A 13 4.47 27.88 21.56
C HIS A 13 5.57 27.37 20.64
N PRO A 14 6.50 28.21 20.13
CA PRO A 14 7.58 27.73 19.26
C PRO A 14 8.53 26.82 20.03
N PHE A 15 9.01 25.77 19.33
CA PHE A 15 10.07 24.90 19.82
C PHE A 15 11.45 25.49 19.53
N GLU A 16 12.44 25.15 20.36
CA GLU A 16 13.85 25.42 20.07
C GLU A 16 14.25 24.78 18.72
N ALA A 17 15.12 25.45 17.97
CA ALA A 17 15.41 25.12 16.57
C ALA A 17 15.86 23.67 16.35
N ASP A 18 16.70 23.14 17.25
CA ASP A 18 17.33 21.82 17.11
C ASP A 18 16.85 20.80 18.16
N GLN A 19 15.73 21.07 18.82
CA GLN A 19 15.15 20.15 19.80
C GLN A 19 14.76 18.84 19.11
N ALA A 20 15.28 17.72 19.62
CA ALA A 20 14.99 16.38 19.11
C ALA A 20 13.54 15.96 19.37
N TRP A 21 12.99 15.09 18.54
CA TRP A 21 11.68 14.49 18.74
C TRP A 21 11.76 13.26 19.69
N PRO A 22 10.74 12.98 20.51
CA PRO A 22 9.55 13.82 20.79
C PRO A 22 9.93 15.12 21.54
N ARG A 23 9.14 16.22 21.35
CA ARG A 23 9.44 17.54 21.89
C ARG A 23 8.60 17.90 23.09
N LEU A 24 9.23 18.16 24.22
CA LEU A 24 8.59 18.72 25.41
C LEU A 24 8.44 20.24 25.24
N CYS A 25 7.22 20.75 25.39
CA CYS A 25 6.94 22.17 25.30
C CYS A 25 7.31 22.91 26.64
N ALA A 26 8.19 23.89 26.56
CA ALA A 26 8.61 24.68 27.73
C ALA A 26 7.47 25.50 28.32
N ALA A 27 6.45 25.90 27.52
CA ALA A 27 5.36 26.74 27.98
C ALA A 27 4.20 25.95 28.62
N CYS A 28 3.82 24.78 28.10
CA CYS A 28 2.65 24.06 28.60
C CYS A 28 2.96 22.67 29.17
N GLY A 29 4.21 22.18 29.08
CA GLY A 29 4.62 20.87 29.60
C GLY A 29 4.13 19.66 28.79
N ASN A 30 3.37 19.87 27.71
CA ASN A 30 2.91 18.77 26.86
C ASN A 30 4.01 18.29 25.89
N ILE A 31 3.94 16.99 25.53
CA ILE A 31 4.87 16.38 24.59
C ILE A 31 4.20 16.30 23.22
N SER A 32 4.86 16.81 22.18
CA SER A 32 4.45 16.68 20.79
C SER A 32 5.28 15.59 20.08
N PHE A 33 4.63 14.85 19.19
CA PHE A 33 5.21 13.77 18.41
C PHE A 33 5.10 14.08 16.92
N VAL A 34 6.02 13.54 16.15
CA VAL A 34 5.91 13.41 14.69
C VAL A 34 6.07 11.93 14.37
N ASN A 35 5.00 11.34 13.91
CA ASN A 35 4.94 9.90 13.62
C ASN A 35 4.97 9.65 12.11
N PRO A 36 5.42 8.46 11.65
CA PRO A 36 5.27 8.06 10.26
C PRO A 36 3.80 8.09 9.84
N LEU A 37 3.54 8.52 8.63
CA LEU A 37 2.20 8.50 8.04
C LEU A 37 1.80 7.05 7.69
N PRO A 38 0.64 6.56 8.13
CA PRO A 38 0.18 5.25 7.78
C PRO A 38 -0.43 5.23 6.36
N VAL A 39 -0.09 4.21 5.58
CA VAL A 39 -0.57 3.98 4.21
C VAL A 39 -1.09 2.56 4.10
N SER A 40 -2.21 2.36 3.41
CA SER A 40 -2.73 1.05 3.03
C SER A 40 -2.60 0.87 1.52
N VAL A 41 -2.05 -0.27 1.11
CA VAL A 41 -1.84 -0.65 -0.30
C VAL A 41 -2.45 -2.02 -0.54
N VAL A 42 -3.16 -2.17 -1.66
CA VAL A 42 -3.88 -3.41 -1.98
C VAL A 42 -3.14 -4.21 -3.05
N LEU A 43 -2.90 -5.49 -2.74
CA LEU A 43 -2.54 -6.51 -3.72
C LEU A 43 -3.84 -7.17 -4.17
N LEU A 44 -4.32 -6.84 -5.36
CA LEU A 44 -5.48 -7.49 -5.96
C LEU A 44 -5.03 -8.47 -7.04
N PRO A 45 -5.06 -9.79 -6.78
CA PRO A 45 -4.81 -10.79 -7.80
C PRO A 45 -5.92 -10.77 -8.86
N VAL A 46 -5.53 -10.70 -10.13
CA VAL A 46 -6.46 -10.79 -11.27
C VAL A 46 -5.93 -11.87 -12.20
N ASP A 47 -6.72 -12.94 -12.41
CA ASP A 47 -6.29 -14.15 -13.10
C ASP A 47 -4.91 -14.63 -12.59
N ASP A 48 -3.90 -14.66 -13.44
CA ASP A 48 -2.54 -15.05 -13.08
C ASP A 48 -1.61 -13.90 -12.69
N GLY A 49 -2.12 -12.67 -12.70
CA GLY A 49 -1.34 -11.47 -12.42
C GLY A 49 -1.76 -10.73 -11.16
N LEU A 50 -1.22 -9.53 -11.02
CA LEU A 50 -1.53 -8.59 -9.96
C LEU A 50 -1.90 -7.23 -10.58
N LEU A 51 -3.02 -6.65 -10.15
CA LEU A 51 -3.51 -5.36 -10.63
C LEU A 51 -2.59 -4.24 -10.16
N THR A 52 -2.27 -3.34 -11.06
CA THR A 52 -1.52 -2.10 -10.81
C THR A 52 -2.23 -0.93 -11.46
N VAL A 53 -1.94 0.27 -11.00
CA VAL A 53 -2.42 1.54 -11.53
C VAL A 53 -1.25 2.33 -12.12
N ARG A 54 -1.46 3.05 -13.24
CA ARG A 54 -0.50 4.05 -13.70
C ARG A 54 -0.85 5.39 -13.09
N ARG A 55 0.06 5.92 -12.29
CA ARG A 55 -0.14 7.16 -11.53
C ARG A 55 -0.39 8.36 -12.45
N ASN A 56 -1.38 9.17 -12.09
CA ASN A 56 -1.67 10.47 -12.72
C ASN A 56 -1.37 11.65 -11.79
N ILE A 57 -0.79 11.40 -10.62
CA ILE A 57 -0.50 12.38 -9.57
C ILE A 57 0.95 12.24 -9.07
N GLU A 58 1.55 13.39 -8.65
CA GLU A 58 2.86 13.39 -7.99
C GLU A 58 2.81 12.69 -6.61
N PRO A 59 3.91 12.09 -6.17
CA PRO A 59 5.16 11.87 -6.91
C PRO A 59 5.05 10.71 -7.90
N GLN A 60 5.99 10.63 -8.86
CA GLN A 60 6.13 9.50 -9.80
C GLN A 60 4.99 9.38 -10.83
N ILE A 61 4.47 10.50 -11.35
CA ILE A 61 3.51 10.51 -12.48
C ILE A 61 3.99 9.59 -13.61
N GLY A 62 3.07 8.81 -14.20
CA GLY A 62 3.34 7.91 -15.31
C GLY A 62 3.98 6.58 -14.91
N GLN A 63 4.42 6.39 -13.67
CA GLN A 63 4.93 5.12 -13.19
C GLN A 63 3.79 4.20 -12.73
N LEU A 64 4.01 2.87 -12.81
CA LEU A 64 3.09 1.91 -12.26
C LEU A 64 3.26 1.79 -10.74
N ALA A 65 2.17 1.62 -10.02
CA ALA A 65 2.13 1.39 -8.58
C ALA A 65 1.07 0.32 -8.24
N LEU A 66 1.15 -0.26 -7.06
CA LEU A 66 0.01 -0.96 -6.47
C LEU A 66 -0.99 0.10 -5.99
N PRO A 67 -2.31 -0.12 -6.11
CA PRO A 67 -3.32 0.84 -5.65
C PRO A 67 -3.27 1.01 -4.13
N GLY A 68 -3.48 2.25 -3.66
CA GLY A 68 -3.48 2.55 -2.24
C GLY A 68 -3.06 3.97 -1.89
N GLY A 69 -3.36 4.38 -0.65
CA GLY A 69 -3.08 5.72 -0.15
C GLY A 69 -3.10 5.83 1.36
N TYR A 70 -3.28 7.05 1.88
CA TYR A 70 -3.22 7.31 3.31
C TYR A 70 -4.41 6.75 4.05
N ILE A 71 -4.14 6.21 5.26
CA ILE A 71 -5.18 5.80 6.20
C ILE A 71 -5.68 7.05 6.92
N ASN A 72 -6.96 7.38 6.76
CA ASN A 72 -7.56 8.54 7.38
C ASN A 72 -7.92 8.26 8.86
N ARG A 73 -8.02 9.34 9.65
CA ARG A 73 -8.48 9.21 11.02
C ARG A 73 -9.90 8.66 11.07
N GLY A 74 -10.10 7.56 11.80
CA GLY A 74 -11.40 6.94 12.02
C GLY A 74 -11.69 5.76 11.07
N GLU A 75 -10.78 5.42 10.16
CA GLU A 75 -10.88 4.20 9.35
C GLU A 75 -9.82 3.17 9.73
N SER A 76 -10.11 1.90 9.54
CA SER A 76 -9.11 0.83 9.63
C SER A 76 -8.27 0.79 8.35
N TRP A 77 -7.11 0.11 8.39
CA TRP A 77 -6.28 -0.05 7.21
C TRP A 77 -7.00 -0.83 6.08
N GLN A 78 -7.91 -1.75 6.43
CA GLN A 78 -8.73 -2.46 5.46
C GLN A 78 -9.75 -1.53 4.80
N GLN A 79 -10.40 -0.67 5.58
CA GLN A 79 -11.32 0.33 5.04
C GLN A 79 -10.61 1.32 4.13
N ALA A 80 -9.43 1.80 4.54
CA ALA A 80 -8.59 2.65 3.71
C ALA A 80 -8.21 1.96 2.39
N GLY A 81 -7.72 0.72 2.45
CA GLY A 81 -7.34 -0.04 1.26
C GLY A 81 -8.52 -0.26 0.30
N ALA A 82 -9.70 -0.62 0.82
CA ALA A 82 -10.89 -0.80 -0.01
C ALA A 82 -11.36 0.52 -0.65
N ARG A 83 -11.32 1.64 0.10
CA ARG A 83 -11.66 2.98 -0.40
C ARG A 83 -10.70 3.42 -1.50
N GLU A 84 -9.40 3.35 -1.27
CA GLU A 84 -8.36 3.74 -2.24
C GLU A 84 -8.45 2.90 -3.52
N LEU A 85 -8.63 1.57 -3.40
CA LEU A 85 -8.83 0.71 -4.56
C LEU A 85 -10.04 1.17 -5.38
N TYR A 86 -11.16 1.51 -4.73
CA TYR A 86 -12.35 2.02 -5.40
C TYR A 86 -12.11 3.38 -6.06
N GLU A 87 -11.50 4.34 -5.36
CA GLU A 87 -11.22 5.68 -5.85
C GLU A 87 -10.30 5.66 -7.08
N GLU A 88 -9.27 4.82 -7.06
CA GLU A 88 -8.31 4.71 -8.14
C GLU A 88 -8.78 3.84 -9.32
N THR A 89 -9.65 2.84 -9.10
CA THR A 89 -9.94 1.81 -10.11
C THR A 89 -11.44 1.55 -10.38
N GLY A 90 -12.33 2.02 -9.50
CA GLY A 90 -13.74 1.67 -9.51
C GLY A 90 -14.07 0.26 -9.01
N ILE A 91 -13.08 -0.52 -8.57
CA ILE A 91 -13.27 -1.89 -8.08
C ILE A 91 -13.71 -1.85 -6.62
N ILE A 92 -14.80 -2.57 -6.31
CA ILE A 92 -15.34 -2.68 -4.96
C ILE A 92 -14.92 -4.03 -4.35
N ILE A 93 -14.32 -3.97 -3.18
CA ILE A 93 -14.03 -5.13 -2.32
C ILE A 93 -14.56 -4.86 -0.91
N GLN A 94 -14.82 -5.93 -0.15
CA GLN A 94 -15.19 -5.77 1.26
C GLN A 94 -13.92 -5.60 2.11
N PRO A 95 -13.86 -4.62 3.01
CA PRO A 95 -12.69 -4.43 3.88
C PRO A 95 -12.30 -5.71 4.66
N GLU A 96 -13.28 -6.49 5.09
CA GLU A 96 -13.11 -7.72 5.86
C GLU A 96 -12.40 -8.84 5.05
N ASP A 97 -12.40 -8.75 3.73
CA ASP A 97 -11.73 -9.70 2.84
C ASP A 97 -10.23 -9.41 2.69
N LEU A 98 -9.77 -8.20 3.07
CA LEU A 98 -8.35 -7.87 3.07
C LEU A 98 -7.61 -8.59 4.21
N ARG A 99 -6.57 -9.32 3.84
CA ARG A 99 -5.64 -9.98 4.78
C ARG A 99 -4.28 -9.29 4.71
N GLU A 100 -3.65 -9.10 5.87
CA GLU A 100 -2.28 -8.56 5.89
C GLU A 100 -1.35 -9.49 5.11
N PHE A 101 -0.60 -8.90 4.18
CA PHE A 101 0.46 -9.59 3.44
C PHE A 101 1.84 -9.18 3.97
N ARG A 102 2.10 -7.88 4.10
CA ARG A 102 3.35 -7.30 4.62
C ARG A 102 3.11 -5.96 5.27
N VAL A 103 3.99 -5.63 6.21
CA VAL A 103 4.13 -4.27 6.75
C VAL A 103 5.57 -3.83 6.52
N LYS A 104 5.77 -2.67 5.90
CA LYS A 104 7.10 -2.13 5.58
C LYS A 104 7.20 -0.64 5.94
N SER A 105 8.37 -0.22 6.40
CA SER A 105 8.72 1.20 6.46
C SER A 105 9.26 1.65 5.11
N ALA A 106 8.74 2.74 4.56
CA ALA A 106 9.30 3.33 3.34
C ALA A 106 10.69 3.93 3.60
N PRO A 107 11.53 4.11 2.58
CA PRO A 107 12.80 4.80 2.70
C PRO A 107 12.64 6.15 3.39
N GLY A 108 13.55 6.47 4.34
CA GLY A 108 13.47 7.67 5.16
C GLY A 108 12.55 7.53 6.39
N TYR A 109 11.87 6.40 6.57
CA TYR A 109 11.04 6.05 7.75
C TYR A 109 9.89 7.03 8.06
N ASN A 110 9.47 7.81 7.05
CA ASN A 110 8.37 8.77 7.18
C ASN A 110 6.99 8.18 6.91
N THR A 111 6.94 6.95 6.43
CA THR A 111 5.70 6.25 6.06
C THR A 111 5.78 4.80 6.49
N LEU A 112 4.69 4.32 7.11
CA LEU A 112 4.46 2.90 7.40
C LEU A 112 3.42 2.38 6.42
N VAL A 113 3.80 1.41 5.60
CA VAL A 113 2.93 0.85 4.56
C VAL A 113 2.43 -0.53 4.97
N VAL A 114 1.11 -0.68 5.03
CA VAL A 114 0.42 -1.95 5.22
C VAL A 114 -0.04 -2.46 3.87
N PHE A 115 0.51 -3.59 3.42
CA PHE A 115 0.11 -4.26 2.18
C PHE A 115 -0.95 -5.32 2.51
N GLY A 116 -2.16 -5.12 2.00
CA GLY A 116 -3.29 -6.04 2.15
C GLY A 116 -3.48 -6.87 0.90
N LEU A 117 -3.61 -8.19 1.05
CA LEU A 117 -3.95 -9.12 -0.01
C LEU A 117 -5.46 -9.28 -0.09
N ALA A 118 -6.04 -8.96 -1.24
CA ALA A 118 -7.46 -9.16 -1.55
C ALA A 118 -7.74 -10.57 -2.11
N GLN A 119 -9.00 -10.95 -2.14
CA GLN A 119 -9.44 -12.15 -2.85
C GLN A 119 -9.21 -12.00 -4.36
N ARG A 120 -8.86 -13.12 -5.02
CA ARG A 120 -8.63 -13.13 -6.48
C ARG A 120 -9.91 -12.82 -7.24
N MET A 121 -9.79 -11.97 -8.26
CA MET A 121 -10.83 -11.70 -9.25
C MET A 121 -10.44 -12.29 -10.62
N ARG A 122 -11.42 -12.45 -11.51
CA ARG A 122 -11.18 -12.77 -12.93
C ARG A 122 -11.22 -11.48 -13.74
N ALA A 123 -10.41 -11.38 -14.77
CA ALA A 123 -10.39 -10.19 -15.63
C ALA A 123 -11.77 -9.80 -16.21
N PRO A 124 -12.64 -10.75 -16.63
CA PRO A 124 -14.00 -10.42 -17.10
C PRO A 124 -14.94 -9.83 -16.02
N ASP A 125 -14.63 -10.01 -14.75
CA ASP A 125 -15.44 -9.52 -13.63
C ASP A 125 -15.03 -8.10 -13.18
N LEU A 126 -13.95 -7.55 -13.76
CA LEU A 126 -13.52 -6.18 -13.49
C LEU A 126 -14.51 -5.17 -14.09
N PRO A 127 -14.85 -4.09 -13.38
CA PRO A 127 -15.66 -3.01 -13.96
C PRO A 127 -14.91 -2.33 -15.11
N PRO A 128 -15.63 -1.70 -16.05
CA PRO A 128 -14.99 -0.86 -17.05
C PRO A 128 -14.25 0.29 -16.36
N PHE A 129 -12.98 0.49 -16.73
CA PHE A 129 -12.15 1.55 -16.18
C PHE A 129 -12.24 2.81 -17.05
N SER A 130 -12.27 3.97 -16.41
CA SER A 130 -12.05 5.28 -17.05
C SER A 130 -10.97 6.04 -16.28
N PRO A 131 -10.02 6.71 -16.96
CA PRO A 131 -9.02 7.54 -16.31
C PRO A 131 -9.65 8.59 -15.38
N ASN A 132 -8.98 8.86 -14.25
CA ASN A 132 -9.36 9.87 -13.29
C ASN A 132 -8.16 10.74 -12.88
N ASP A 133 -8.33 11.62 -11.90
CA ASP A 133 -7.29 12.57 -11.48
C ASP A 133 -6.04 11.87 -10.91
N GLU A 134 -6.17 10.63 -10.39
CA GLU A 134 -5.09 9.89 -9.73
C GLU A 134 -4.56 8.73 -10.57
N THR A 135 -5.36 8.20 -11.52
CA THR A 135 -5.04 6.99 -12.30
C THR A 135 -5.28 7.19 -13.79
N GLN A 136 -4.24 6.98 -14.61
CA GLN A 136 -4.31 7.04 -16.08
C GLN A 136 -4.82 5.74 -16.69
N GLU A 137 -4.38 4.58 -16.18
CA GLU A 137 -4.78 3.24 -16.62
C GLU A 137 -4.66 2.23 -15.49
N ILE A 138 -5.39 1.13 -15.59
CA ILE A 138 -5.16 -0.08 -14.80
C ILE A 138 -4.43 -1.11 -15.65
N ARG A 139 -3.54 -1.88 -15.03
CA ARG A 139 -2.73 -2.90 -15.70
C ARG A 139 -2.54 -4.13 -14.83
N VAL A 140 -2.70 -5.31 -15.41
CA VAL A 140 -2.40 -6.57 -14.72
C VAL A 140 -1.00 -7.02 -15.09
N LEU A 141 -0.12 -7.15 -14.11
CA LEU A 141 1.24 -7.63 -14.26
C LEU A 141 1.29 -9.12 -13.96
N THR A 142 1.87 -9.90 -14.87
CA THR A 142 2.04 -11.37 -14.71
C THR A 142 3.45 -11.76 -14.28
N ALA A 143 4.34 -10.80 -14.10
CA ALA A 143 5.71 -11.00 -13.64
C ALA A 143 6.20 -9.78 -12.84
N PRO A 144 7.21 -9.94 -11.96
CA PRO A 144 7.83 -8.82 -11.25
C PRO A 144 8.44 -7.80 -12.21
N GLN A 145 8.23 -6.52 -11.90
CA GLN A 145 8.92 -5.39 -12.54
C GLN A 145 9.10 -4.23 -11.55
N GLU A 146 9.88 -3.23 -11.94
CA GLU A 146 10.03 -2.01 -11.13
C GLU A 146 8.73 -1.21 -11.11
N LEU A 147 8.36 -0.72 -9.91
CA LEU A 147 7.22 0.14 -9.65
C LEU A 147 7.67 1.51 -9.13
N ALA A 148 6.74 2.45 -9.04
CA ALA A 148 6.99 3.83 -8.60
C ALA A 148 7.71 3.93 -7.25
N PHE A 149 7.47 2.97 -6.36
CA PHE A 149 8.04 2.94 -5.02
C PHE A 149 8.77 1.62 -4.75
N SER A 150 9.94 1.69 -4.11
CA SER A 150 10.77 0.51 -3.82
C SER A 150 10.02 -0.54 -2.98
N THR A 151 9.23 -0.11 -1.99
CA THR A 151 8.40 -1.01 -1.17
C THR A 151 7.34 -1.75 -1.99
N HIS A 152 6.77 -1.11 -3.02
CA HIS A 152 5.83 -1.75 -3.96
C HIS A 152 6.55 -2.76 -4.84
N THR A 153 7.72 -2.41 -5.37
CA THR A 153 8.57 -3.32 -6.18
C THR A 153 8.94 -4.58 -5.39
N GLU A 154 9.42 -4.42 -4.17
CA GLU A 154 9.80 -5.52 -3.29
C GLU A 154 8.59 -6.42 -2.99
N THR A 155 7.45 -5.81 -2.63
CA THR A 155 6.23 -6.55 -2.29
C THR A 155 5.65 -7.29 -3.49
N LEU A 156 5.73 -6.71 -4.70
CA LEU A 156 5.36 -7.37 -5.94
C LEU A 156 6.23 -8.62 -6.20
N ARG A 157 7.55 -8.52 -6.00
CA ARG A 157 8.48 -9.66 -6.12
C ARG A 157 8.12 -10.76 -5.12
N GLU A 158 7.96 -10.42 -3.85
CA GLU A 158 7.58 -11.36 -2.79
C GLU A 158 6.25 -12.07 -3.10
N TYR A 159 5.25 -11.35 -3.64
CA TYR A 159 3.98 -11.95 -4.05
C TYR A 159 4.16 -13.03 -5.10
N PHE A 160 4.93 -12.76 -6.16
CA PHE A 160 5.20 -13.75 -7.20
C PHE A 160 6.03 -14.93 -6.71
N GLU A 161 7.01 -14.71 -5.84
CA GLU A 161 7.81 -15.78 -5.21
C GLU A 161 6.93 -16.73 -4.39
N VAL A 162 6.01 -16.20 -3.56
CA VAL A 162 5.05 -17.00 -2.79
C VAL A 162 4.14 -17.80 -3.74
N LYS A 163 3.62 -17.15 -4.78
CA LYS A 163 2.76 -17.79 -5.78
C LYS A 163 3.47 -18.95 -6.49
N PHE A 164 4.71 -18.76 -6.95
CA PHE A 164 5.49 -19.80 -7.62
C PHE A 164 5.80 -20.98 -6.69
N ASN A 165 6.13 -20.71 -5.43
CA ASN A 165 6.42 -21.77 -4.45
C ASN A 165 5.20 -22.64 -4.16
N HIS A 166 3.99 -22.04 -4.04
CA HIS A 166 2.75 -22.81 -3.86
C HIS A 166 2.43 -23.68 -5.09
N SER A 167 2.51 -23.12 -6.29
CA SER A 167 2.28 -23.89 -7.53
C SER A 167 3.27 -25.05 -7.69
N ALA A 168 4.53 -24.87 -7.32
CA ALA A 168 5.53 -25.92 -7.35
C ALA A 168 5.27 -27.02 -6.30
N ALA A 169 4.77 -26.66 -5.11
CA ALA A 169 4.41 -27.62 -4.07
C ALA A 169 3.18 -28.47 -4.46
N GLU A 170 2.16 -27.82 -5.04
CA GLU A 170 0.97 -28.50 -5.58
C GLU A 170 1.33 -29.48 -6.71
N ALA A 171 2.18 -29.06 -7.66
CA ALA A 171 2.65 -29.91 -8.76
C ALA A 171 3.43 -31.11 -8.25
N ARG A 172 4.30 -30.96 -7.23
CA ARG A 172 5.03 -32.06 -6.60
C ARG A 172 4.10 -33.04 -5.90
N SER A 173 3.06 -32.55 -5.19
CA SER A 173 2.08 -33.39 -4.52
C SER A 173 1.28 -34.24 -5.52
N ILE A 174 0.88 -33.65 -6.65
CA ILE A 174 0.17 -34.39 -7.73
C ILE A 174 1.07 -35.49 -8.33
N LEU A 175 2.34 -35.16 -8.61
CA LEU A 175 3.30 -36.14 -9.16
C LEU A 175 3.61 -37.27 -8.17
N GLN A 176 3.74 -37.01 -6.88
CA GLN A 176 3.96 -38.01 -5.87
C GLN A 176 2.77 -38.98 -5.75
N ASN A 177 1.54 -38.46 -5.81
CA ASN A 177 0.32 -39.24 -5.76
C ASN A 177 0.12 -40.12 -7.04
N ALA A 178 0.58 -39.65 -8.20
CA ALA A 178 0.50 -40.39 -9.46
C ALA A 178 1.54 -41.55 -9.58
N VAL A 179 2.65 -41.45 -8.82
CA VAL A 179 3.71 -42.51 -8.80
C VAL A 179 3.39 -43.61 -7.77
N SER A 180 2.43 -43.36 -6.84
CA SER A 180 2.07 -44.26 -5.76
C SER A 180 0.85 -45.15 -6.08
N GLN A 181 0.32 -45.08 -7.29
CA GLN A 181 -0.72 -45.98 -7.87
C GLN A 181 -0.13 -46.86 -8.93
#